data_5cf9bbc18088c9dd5ca0c22fd5a41e03
#
_entry.id   5cf9bbc18088c9dd5ca0c22fd5a41e03
#
_cell.length_a   1.000
_cell.length_b   1.000
_cell.length_c   1.000
_cell.angle_alpha   90.00
_cell.angle_beta   90.00
_cell.angle_gamma   90.00
#
_symmetry.space_group_name_H-M   'P 1'
#
loop_
_entity.id
_entity.type
_entity.pdbx_description
1 polymer ?
#
loop_
_entity_poly.entity_id
_entity_poly.type
_entity_poly.pdbx_seq_one_letter_code
_entity_poly.pdbx_strand_id
1 'polypeptide(L)'
;MKYNQFIAIFVGILASSCGGTDQTARQEKTLPQFQNKGHELIYQMTQKVGDYETLWNKKDVVYTYTYRTPDSKADISTEKYLFDGELSYGLYQTHERTFPDLEGPIEQGFDGQEYWLKHNGQLQNDTNRLKRVAFNRPTNFYWFAMFQKLMDPGLNYEYLGEETIDDTVYEVVKITFHATDDKPTDVYQLYLNQKTALVDQFLFTVADFGVMETPYLMKLEYEQIEDVLIPTQRRYKKSTWDAQVSDEPWISVIWSDIQFNTGLSPKDFLK
;
A
#
# COMPACT_ATOMS: atom_id res chain seq x y z
N MET A 1 -3.68 -25.52 69.12
CA MET A 1 -4.14 -24.45 70.03
C MET A 1 -5.09 -23.59 69.21
N LYS A 2 -6.36 -23.80 69.38
CA LYS A 2 -7.37 -23.00 70.13
C LYS A 2 -7.68 -21.67 69.38
N TYR A 3 -8.85 -21.65 68.77
CA TYR A 3 -10.06 -20.82 68.96
C TYR A 3 -9.98 -19.43 68.33
N ASN A 4 -10.97 -18.80 67.78
CA ASN A 4 -12.44 -18.89 67.87
C ASN A 4 -13.14 -18.30 66.63
N GLN A 5 -14.32 -18.77 66.38
CA GLN A 5 -15.38 -18.24 65.53
C GLN A 5 -15.92 -16.89 66.03
N PHE A 6 -16.40 -16.04 65.15
CA PHE A 6 -17.64 -15.29 65.41
C PHE A 6 -18.43 -15.11 64.08
N ILE A 7 -19.62 -15.64 64.12
CA ILE A 7 -20.73 -15.49 63.17
C ILE A 7 -21.42 -14.16 63.50
N ALA A 8 -21.74 -13.36 62.53
CA ALA A 8 -22.81 -12.37 62.63
C ALA A 8 -23.62 -12.36 61.30
N ILE A 9 -24.82 -12.87 61.42
CA ILE A 9 -25.92 -12.80 60.45
C ILE A 9 -26.52 -11.41 60.52
N PHE A 10 -26.71 -10.75 59.37
CA PHE A 10 -27.74 -9.69 59.26
C PHE A 10 -28.50 -9.87 57.96
N VAL A 11 -29.79 -9.94 58.14
CA VAL A 11 -30.85 -10.16 57.14
C VAL A 11 -31.44 -8.82 56.74
N GLY A 12 -31.79 -8.74 55.44
CA GLY A 12 -32.84 -7.81 54.94
C GLY A 12 -32.28 -6.58 54.25
N ILE A 13 -32.69 -6.12 53.12
CA ILE A 13 -34.06 -5.90 52.58
C ILE A 13 -33.93 -5.71 51.06
N LEU A 14 -34.82 -6.29 50.31
CA LEU A 14 -35.10 -6.06 48.87
C LEU A 14 -35.52 -4.60 48.63
N ALA A 15 -34.91 -3.98 47.62
CA ALA A 15 -35.53 -2.89 46.89
C ALA A 15 -35.24 -3.06 45.40
N SER A 16 -36.21 -3.49 44.64
CA SER A 16 -36.26 -3.49 43.19
C SER A 16 -36.27 -2.05 42.69
N SER A 17 -35.33 -1.72 41.79
CA SER A 17 -35.50 -0.55 40.95
C SER A 17 -35.07 -0.95 39.53
N CYS A 18 -36.05 -1.16 38.65
CA CYS A 18 -35.88 -1.19 37.20
C CYS A 18 -35.39 0.16 36.70
N GLY A 19 -34.40 0.14 35.85
CA GLY A 19 -33.92 1.31 35.14
C GLY A 19 -32.69 0.91 34.28
N GLY A 20 -32.90 -0.03 33.37
CA GLY A 20 -31.88 -0.35 32.35
C GLY A 20 -31.85 0.74 31.31
N THR A 21 -30.93 1.66 31.39
CA THR A 21 -30.44 2.41 30.23
C THR A 21 -29.17 1.71 29.76
N ASP A 22 -29.30 0.92 28.69
CA ASP A 22 -28.19 0.47 27.88
C ASP A 22 -27.51 1.70 27.27
N GLN A 23 -26.60 2.29 28.03
CA GLN A 23 -25.57 3.16 27.48
C GLN A 23 -24.48 2.24 26.94
N THR A 24 -24.64 1.80 25.69
CA THR A 24 -23.49 1.42 24.87
C THR A 24 -22.60 2.65 24.81
N ALA A 25 -21.61 2.69 25.72
CA ALA A 25 -20.52 3.65 25.67
C ALA A 25 -19.86 3.48 24.29
N ARG A 26 -20.15 4.36 23.35
CA ARG A 26 -19.31 4.58 22.17
C ARG A 26 -17.94 4.90 22.76
N GLN A 27 -16.99 3.94 22.67
CA GLN A 27 -15.59 4.26 22.87
C GLN A 27 -15.26 5.32 21.81
N GLU A 28 -15.13 6.56 22.24
CA GLU A 28 -14.53 7.60 21.41
C GLU A 28 -13.15 7.10 21.03
N LYS A 29 -12.98 6.75 19.75
CA LYS A 29 -11.71 6.40 19.17
C LYS A 29 -10.84 7.66 19.30
N THR A 30 -9.96 7.71 20.31
CA THR A 30 -9.02 8.82 20.46
C THR A 30 -8.20 8.92 19.18
N LEU A 31 -8.21 10.10 18.57
CA LEU A 31 -7.39 10.35 17.37
C LEU A 31 -5.91 10.09 17.71
N PRO A 32 -5.14 9.51 16.78
CA PRO A 32 -3.72 9.33 16.99
C PRO A 32 -3.02 10.69 17.17
N GLN A 33 -1.93 10.70 17.93
CA GLN A 33 -1.11 11.89 18.05
C GLN A 33 -0.30 12.05 16.75
N PHE A 34 -0.48 13.18 16.05
CA PHE A 34 0.22 13.47 14.79
C PHE A 34 1.56 14.17 15.07
N GLN A 35 2.56 13.88 14.25
CA GLN A 35 3.86 14.58 14.28
C GLN A 35 3.70 16.06 13.86
N ASN A 36 2.85 16.30 12.84
CA ASN A 36 2.57 17.61 12.26
C ASN A 36 1.33 17.54 11.35
N LYS A 37 0.98 18.67 10.70
CA LYS A 37 -0.13 18.77 9.74
C LYS A 37 0.00 17.77 8.57
N GLY A 38 1.21 17.51 8.07
CA GLY A 38 1.43 16.53 6.99
C GLY A 38 1.02 15.12 7.39
N HIS A 39 1.41 14.68 8.60
CA HIS A 39 1.02 13.37 9.14
C HIS A 39 -0.52 13.27 9.32
N GLU A 40 -1.17 14.33 9.80
CA GLU A 40 -2.63 14.38 9.94
C GLU A 40 -3.33 14.25 8.58
N LEU A 41 -2.86 14.95 7.55
CA LEU A 41 -3.41 14.89 6.19
C LEU A 41 -3.28 13.49 5.60
N ILE A 42 -2.13 12.83 5.79
CA ILE A 42 -1.95 11.44 5.36
C ILE A 42 -2.90 10.50 6.10
N TYR A 43 -3.06 10.66 7.42
CA TYR A 43 -4.05 9.89 8.16
C TYR A 43 -5.48 10.08 7.59
N GLN A 44 -5.91 11.31 7.32
CA GLN A 44 -7.21 11.60 6.75
C GLN A 44 -7.38 10.92 5.37
N MET A 45 -6.36 10.96 4.54
CA MET A 45 -6.34 10.26 3.24
C MET A 45 -6.46 8.75 3.42
N THR A 46 -5.72 8.14 4.36
CA THR A 46 -5.83 6.69 4.60
C THR A 46 -7.22 6.28 5.06
N GLN A 47 -7.88 7.09 5.92
CA GLN A 47 -9.27 6.84 6.31
C GLN A 47 -10.23 6.93 5.10
N LYS A 48 -9.89 7.76 4.12
CA LYS A 48 -10.72 7.94 2.92
C LYS A 48 -10.58 6.80 1.91
N VAL A 49 -9.38 6.26 1.73
CA VAL A 49 -9.14 5.14 0.79
C VAL A 49 -9.44 3.77 1.39
N GLY A 50 -9.70 3.68 2.68
CA GLY A 50 -9.71 2.46 3.48
C GLY A 50 -8.35 2.30 4.17
N ASP A 51 -8.38 2.32 5.51
CA ASP A 51 -7.15 2.28 6.32
C ASP A 51 -6.46 0.90 6.28
N TYR A 52 -5.35 0.79 7.00
CA TYR A 52 -4.59 -0.44 7.10
C TYR A 52 -5.45 -1.64 7.53
N GLU A 53 -6.27 -1.49 8.58
CA GLU A 53 -7.13 -2.57 9.06
C GLU A 53 -8.16 -3.00 7.98
N THR A 54 -8.75 -2.03 7.29
CA THR A 54 -9.70 -2.28 6.21
C THR A 54 -9.08 -3.12 5.09
N LEU A 55 -7.86 -2.79 4.63
CA LEU A 55 -7.19 -3.55 3.58
C LEU A 55 -6.70 -4.91 4.09
N TRP A 56 -6.05 -4.98 5.27
CA TRP A 56 -5.51 -6.24 5.81
C TRP A 56 -6.62 -7.23 6.19
N ASN A 57 -7.81 -6.76 6.56
CA ASN A 57 -8.98 -7.62 6.80
C ASN A 57 -9.50 -8.30 5.53
N LYS A 58 -9.10 -7.82 4.34
CA LYS A 58 -9.38 -8.53 3.07
C LYS A 58 -8.58 -9.81 2.91
N LYS A 59 -7.54 -10.02 3.72
CA LYS A 59 -6.65 -11.18 3.77
C LYS A 59 -5.81 -11.37 2.51
N ASP A 60 -6.45 -11.45 1.34
CA ASP A 60 -5.78 -11.69 0.06
C ASP A 60 -6.42 -10.88 -1.08
N VAL A 61 -5.67 -10.76 -2.17
CA VAL A 61 -6.14 -10.14 -3.41
C VAL A 61 -5.56 -10.87 -4.63
N VAL A 62 -6.39 -10.97 -5.67
CA VAL A 62 -5.98 -11.38 -7.03
C VAL A 62 -6.42 -10.30 -7.99
N TYR A 63 -5.54 -9.91 -8.92
CA TYR A 63 -5.88 -8.92 -9.94
C TYR A 63 -5.01 -9.08 -11.19
N THR A 64 -5.42 -8.44 -12.28
CA THR A 64 -4.63 -8.30 -13.52
C THR A 64 -3.85 -7.00 -13.48
N TYR A 65 -2.52 -7.10 -13.59
CA TYR A 65 -1.60 -5.97 -13.74
C TYR A 65 -1.22 -5.81 -15.19
N THR A 66 -1.39 -4.61 -15.73
CA THR A 66 -0.95 -4.25 -17.09
C THR A 66 -0.05 -3.02 -17.03
N TYR A 67 1.16 -3.15 -17.50
CA TYR A 67 2.13 -2.05 -17.65
C TYR A 67 2.43 -1.86 -19.13
N ARG A 68 2.37 -0.62 -19.61
CA ARG A 68 2.68 -0.29 -21.01
C ARG A 68 3.65 0.88 -21.09
N THR A 69 4.72 0.69 -21.85
CA THR A 69 5.66 1.75 -22.18
C THR A 69 5.20 2.54 -23.41
N PRO A 70 5.74 3.75 -23.61
CA PRO A 70 5.46 4.55 -24.82
C PRO A 70 5.79 3.87 -26.14
N ASP A 71 6.80 3.00 -26.16
CA ASP A 71 7.20 2.19 -27.34
C ASP A 71 6.35 0.90 -27.47
N SER A 72 5.20 0.85 -26.81
CA SER A 72 4.19 -0.22 -26.89
C SER A 72 4.60 -1.56 -26.29
N LYS A 73 5.75 -1.66 -25.62
CA LYS A 73 6.08 -2.87 -24.85
C LYS A 73 5.15 -3.02 -23.66
N ALA A 74 4.78 -4.25 -23.35
CA ALA A 74 3.89 -4.55 -22.26
C ALA A 74 4.46 -5.62 -21.32
N ASP A 75 4.16 -5.45 -20.03
CA ASP A 75 4.13 -6.54 -19.07
C ASP A 75 2.68 -6.74 -18.64
N ILE A 76 2.18 -7.98 -18.73
CA ILE A 76 0.84 -8.34 -18.30
C ILE A 76 0.96 -9.56 -17.39
N SER A 77 0.48 -9.42 -16.15
CA SER A 77 0.54 -10.49 -15.16
C SER A 77 -0.76 -10.63 -14.37
N THR A 78 -0.99 -11.86 -13.89
CA THR A 78 -1.92 -12.10 -12.79
C THR A 78 -1.13 -12.01 -11.50
N GLU A 79 -1.46 -11.02 -10.69
CA GLU A 79 -0.83 -10.76 -9.38
C GLU A 79 -1.69 -11.38 -8.27
N LYS A 80 -1.02 -11.95 -7.27
CA LYS A 80 -1.65 -12.47 -6.06
C LYS A 80 -0.89 -12.00 -4.84
N TYR A 81 -1.59 -11.50 -3.84
CA TYR A 81 -0.99 -11.12 -2.55
C TYR A 81 -1.77 -11.73 -1.40
N LEU A 82 -1.03 -12.17 -0.40
CA LEU A 82 -1.54 -12.47 0.93
C LEU A 82 -0.99 -11.39 1.86
N PHE A 83 -1.87 -10.60 2.48
CA PHE A 83 -1.47 -9.44 3.27
C PHE A 83 -0.72 -9.83 4.54
N ASP A 84 -1.14 -10.90 5.20
CA ASP A 84 -0.39 -11.47 6.31
C ASP A 84 0.93 -12.08 5.81
N GLY A 85 2.06 -11.54 6.31
CA GLY A 85 3.39 -11.91 5.86
C GLY A 85 3.83 -11.28 4.53
N GLU A 86 3.01 -10.43 3.91
CA GLU A 86 3.29 -9.72 2.65
C GLU A 86 3.76 -10.66 1.53
N LEU A 87 3.13 -11.86 1.43
CA LEU A 87 3.48 -12.82 0.40
C LEU A 87 3.01 -12.33 -0.96
N SER A 88 3.82 -12.56 -1.99
CA SER A 88 3.50 -12.06 -3.32
C SER A 88 3.86 -13.05 -4.42
N TYR A 89 2.99 -13.11 -5.44
CA TYR A 89 3.14 -13.96 -6.62
C TYR A 89 2.70 -13.18 -7.86
N GLY A 90 3.38 -13.39 -8.99
CA GLY A 90 2.99 -12.86 -10.28
C GLY A 90 3.23 -13.89 -11.38
N LEU A 91 2.17 -14.23 -12.12
CA LEU A 91 2.25 -14.99 -13.36
C LEU A 91 2.21 -14.04 -14.54
N TYR A 92 3.32 -13.87 -15.21
CA TYR A 92 3.44 -13.01 -16.38
C TYR A 92 3.12 -13.79 -17.64
N GLN A 93 2.06 -13.41 -18.33
CA GLN A 93 1.69 -13.86 -19.66
C GLN A 93 2.47 -13.08 -20.74
N THR A 94 2.76 -11.80 -20.46
CA THR A 94 3.57 -10.93 -21.31
C THR A 94 4.59 -10.22 -20.41
N HIS A 95 5.86 -10.20 -20.83
CA HIS A 95 6.95 -9.64 -20.01
C HIS A 95 8.05 -8.99 -20.90
N GLU A 96 7.59 -8.25 -21.92
CA GLU A 96 8.46 -7.61 -22.92
C GLU A 96 9.44 -6.59 -22.33
N ARG A 97 9.17 -6.10 -21.11
CA ARG A 97 10.02 -5.20 -20.36
C ARG A 97 10.85 -5.90 -19.29
N THR A 98 10.21 -6.79 -18.52
CA THR A 98 10.84 -7.38 -17.31
C THR A 98 11.88 -8.44 -17.65
N PHE A 99 11.57 -9.36 -18.57
CA PHE A 99 12.47 -10.43 -19.05
C PHE A 99 12.32 -10.62 -20.57
N PRO A 100 12.75 -9.62 -21.39
CA PRO A 100 12.52 -9.62 -22.83
C PRO A 100 13.26 -10.74 -23.59
N ASP A 101 14.21 -11.38 -22.94
CA ASP A 101 15.04 -12.47 -23.48
C ASP A 101 14.44 -13.87 -23.23
N LEU A 102 13.32 -13.95 -22.51
CA LEU A 102 12.63 -15.22 -22.25
C LEU A 102 11.36 -15.31 -23.07
N GLU A 103 11.05 -16.52 -23.52
CA GLU A 103 9.80 -16.84 -24.23
C GLU A 103 8.90 -17.72 -23.35
N GLY A 104 7.58 -17.47 -23.42
CA GLY A 104 6.59 -18.23 -22.63
C GLY A 104 6.37 -17.67 -21.23
N PRO A 105 5.56 -18.31 -20.42
CA PRO A 105 5.14 -17.79 -19.13
C PRO A 105 6.27 -17.78 -18.09
N ILE A 106 6.27 -16.73 -17.26
CA ILE A 106 7.18 -16.55 -16.13
C ILE A 106 6.35 -16.43 -14.86
N GLU A 107 6.77 -17.12 -13.82
CA GLU A 107 6.23 -16.99 -12.47
C GLU A 107 7.31 -16.40 -11.55
N GLN A 108 6.94 -15.40 -10.77
CA GLN A 108 7.78 -14.81 -9.73
C GLN A 108 7.06 -14.90 -8.40
N GLY A 109 7.78 -15.20 -7.33
CA GLY A 109 7.19 -15.25 -6.01
C GLY A 109 8.12 -14.82 -4.89
N PHE A 110 7.48 -14.47 -3.77
CA PHE A 110 8.07 -14.34 -2.45
C PHE A 110 7.20 -15.15 -1.48
N ASP A 111 7.78 -16.14 -0.84
CA ASP A 111 7.09 -17.09 0.04
C ASP A 111 7.16 -16.72 1.54
N GLY A 112 7.69 -15.52 1.84
CA GLY A 112 7.95 -15.04 3.20
C GLY A 112 9.39 -15.26 3.66
N GLN A 113 10.19 -16.00 2.92
CA GLN A 113 11.60 -16.29 3.24
C GLN A 113 12.53 -16.00 2.07
N GLU A 114 12.16 -16.43 0.86
CA GLU A 114 12.98 -16.29 -0.31
C GLU A 114 12.21 -15.86 -1.56
N TYR A 115 12.91 -15.18 -2.46
CA TYR A 115 12.41 -14.84 -3.79
C TYR A 115 12.73 -15.96 -4.76
N TRP A 116 11.78 -16.30 -5.62
CA TRP A 116 11.95 -17.36 -6.59
C TRP A 116 11.41 -16.97 -7.97
N LEU A 117 11.93 -17.63 -9.00
CA LEU A 117 11.56 -17.46 -10.39
C LEU A 117 11.38 -18.82 -11.04
N LYS A 118 10.27 -19.02 -11.76
CA LYS A 118 10.11 -20.12 -12.70
C LYS A 118 9.97 -19.59 -14.13
N HIS A 119 10.54 -20.30 -15.06
CA HIS A 119 10.35 -20.10 -16.51
C HIS A 119 9.85 -21.41 -17.10
N ASN A 120 8.68 -21.40 -17.74
CA ASN A 120 8.01 -22.59 -18.24
C ASN A 120 7.88 -23.70 -17.16
N GLY A 121 7.52 -23.31 -15.93
CA GLY A 121 7.36 -24.22 -14.79
C GLY A 121 8.67 -24.71 -14.14
N GLN A 122 9.85 -24.32 -14.66
CA GLN A 122 11.15 -24.76 -14.13
C GLN A 122 11.82 -23.64 -13.33
N LEU A 123 12.25 -23.97 -12.10
CA LEU A 123 13.00 -23.06 -11.24
C LEU A 123 14.26 -22.56 -11.92
N GLN A 124 14.51 -21.27 -11.78
CA GLN A 124 15.68 -20.55 -12.30
C GLN A 124 16.61 -20.16 -11.14
N ASN A 125 17.91 -20.33 -11.34
CA ASN A 125 18.94 -20.00 -10.35
C ASN A 125 19.88 -18.86 -10.85
N ASP A 126 19.49 -18.14 -11.91
CA ASP A 126 20.26 -17.00 -12.39
C ASP A 126 20.19 -15.85 -11.39
N THR A 127 21.35 -15.46 -10.86
CA THR A 127 21.47 -14.47 -9.80
C THR A 127 20.93 -13.08 -10.23
N ASN A 128 21.12 -12.68 -11.49
CA ASN A 128 20.67 -11.37 -11.97
C ASN A 128 19.14 -11.35 -12.10
N ARG A 129 18.56 -12.43 -12.59
CA ARG A 129 17.11 -12.59 -12.67
C ARG A 129 16.47 -12.62 -11.27
N LEU A 130 17.08 -13.34 -10.32
CA LEU A 130 16.60 -13.37 -8.94
C LEU A 130 16.72 -12.00 -8.25
N LYS A 131 17.75 -11.20 -8.51
CA LYS A 131 17.83 -9.80 -8.06
C LYS A 131 16.67 -8.97 -8.61
N ARG A 132 16.29 -9.21 -9.88
CA ARG A 132 15.12 -8.52 -10.47
C ARG A 132 13.82 -8.92 -9.79
N VAL A 133 13.64 -10.19 -9.45
CA VAL A 133 12.49 -10.68 -8.68
C VAL A 133 12.47 -10.06 -7.28
N ALA A 134 13.62 -10.02 -6.60
CA ALA A 134 13.76 -9.43 -5.27
C ALA A 134 13.44 -7.92 -5.24
N PHE A 135 13.58 -7.23 -6.37
CA PHE A 135 13.07 -5.87 -6.55
C PHE A 135 11.56 -5.86 -6.87
N ASN A 136 11.12 -6.64 -7.86
CA ASN A 136 9.76 -6.58 -8.38
C ASN A 136 8.70 -6.96 -7.32
N ARG A 137 8.94 -8.04 -6.55
CA ARG A 137 7.89 -8.56 -5.65
C ARG A 137 7.52 -7.62 -4.53
N PRO A 138 8.48 -7.11 -3.69
CA PRO A 138 8.14 -6.15 -2.65
C PRO A 138 7.65 -4.82 -3.25
N THR A 139 8.21 -4.38 -4.38
CA THR A 139 7.79 -3.14 -5.05
C THR A 139 6.35 -3.23 -5.51
N ASN A 140 5.95 -4.30 -6.20
CA ASN A 140 4.56 -4.45 -6.69
C ASN A 140 3.57 -4.57 -5.53
N PHE A 141 3.92 -5.32 -4.47
CA PHE A 141 3.11 -5.40 -3.26
C PHE A 141 2.95 -4.03 -2.59
N TYR A 142 4.08 -3.33 -2.40
CA TYR A 142 4.07 -1.99 -1.79
C TYR A 142 3.22 -1.01 -2.60
N TRP A 143 3.34 -0.99 -3.92
CA TRP A 143 2.54 -0.12 -4.78
C TRP A 143 1.03 -0.39 -4.67
N PHE A 144 0.64 -1.65 -4.45
CA PHE A 144 -0.76 -2.01 -4.23
C PHE A 144 -1.28 -1.47 -2.89
N ALA A 145 -0.53 -1.64 -1.82
CA ALA A 145 -0.90 -1.26 -0.45
C ALA A 145 -0.35 0.12 -0.03
N MET A 146 0.24 0.89 -0.96
CA MET A 146 1.04 2.08 -0.66
C MET A 146 0.31 3.05 0.26
N PHE A 147 -0.91 3.44 -0.07
CA PHE A 147 -1.61 4.47 0.70
C PHE A 147 -1.94 4.04 2.12
N GLN A 148 -2.20 2.76 2.35
CA GLN A 148 -2.39 2.20 3.69
C GLN A 148 -1.07 2.15 4.47
N LYS A 149 0.04 1.85 3.79
CA LYS A 149 1.38 1.77 4.37
C LYS A 149 2.03 3.15 4.62
N LEU A 150 1.45 4.24 4.14
CA LEU A 150 1.93 5.60 4.45
C LEU A 150 1.70 6.02 5.91
N MET A 151 1.15 5.14 6.75
CA MET A 151 1.06 5.30 8.20
C MET A 151 1.99 4.34 8.96
N ASP A 152 2.81 3.54 8.26
CA ASP A 152 3.75 2.62 8.89
C ASP A 152 4.81 3.38 9.72
N PRO A 153 5.37 2.77 10.77
CA PRO A 153 6.50 3.34 11.51
C PRO A 153 7.71 3.60 10.61
N GLY A 154 8.50 4.63 10.93
CA GLY A 154 9.72 4.95 10.20
C GLY A 154 9.54 5.92 9.04
N LEU A 155 8.43 6.63 9.02
CA LEU A 155 8.15 7.70 8.05
C LEU A 155 8.28 9.08 8.70
N ASN A 156 8.85 10.03 7.95
CA ASN A 156 8.83 11.45 8.27
C ASN A 156 7.89 12.16 7.31
N TYR A 157 7.13 13.11 7.85
CA TYR A 157 6.17 13.91 7.10
C TYR A 157 6.56 15.38 7.18
N GLU A 158 6.61 16.04 6.04
CA GLU A 158 6.85 17.48 5.92
C GLU A 158 5.68 18.10 5.16
N TYR A 159 4.96 19.02 5.80
CA TYR A 159 3.92 19.78 5.13
C TYR A 159 4.56 20.93 4.35
N LEU A 160 4.41 20.95 3.03
CA LEU A 160 5.03 21.95 2.15
C LEU A 160 4.11 23.16 1.87
N GLY A 161 2.84 23.10 2.26
CA GLY A 161 1.88 24.17 2.01
C GLY A 161 0.82 23.79 1.00
N GLU A 162 0.12 24.81 0.48
CA GLU A 162 -0.90 24.65 -0.53
C GLU A 162 -0.35 24.98 -1.92
N GLU A 163 -0.77 24.24 -2.92
CA GLU A 163 -0.53 24.53 -4.33
C GLU A 163 -1.82 24.49 -5.14
N THR A 164 -1.94 25.37 -6.14
CA THR A 164 -3.06 25.34 -7.08
C THR A 164 -2.58 24.90 -8.45
N ILE A 165 -3.13 23.80 -8.95
CA ILE A 165 -2.81 23.23 -10.27
C ILE A 165 -4.13 23.05 -11.02
N ASP A 166 -4.25 23.62 -12.21
CA ASP A 166 -5.45 23.53 -13.07
C ASP A 166 -6.77 23.80 -12.28
N ASP A 167 -6.82 24.93 -11.54
CA ASP A 167 -7.94 25.38 -10.69
C ASP A 167 -8.28 24.44 -9.51
N THR A 168 -7.46 23.45 -9.23
CA THR A 168 -7.60 22.55 -8.08
C THR A 168 -6.58 22.92 -7.00
N VAL A 169 -7.05 23.10 -5.76
CA VAL A 169 -6.19 23.37 -4.61
C VAL A 169 -5.80 22.06 -3.96
N TYR A 170 -4.49 21.87 -3.74
CA TYR A 170 -3.89 20.72 -3.13
C TYR A 170 -3.17 21.10 -1.83
N GLU A 171 -3.28 20.24 -0.82
CA GLU A 171 -2.34 20.21 0.30
C GLU A 171 -1.14 19.34 -0.12
N VAL A 172 0.06 19.86 0.01
CA VAL A 172 1.29 19.17 -0.45
C VAL A 172 2.05 18.62 0.75
N VAL A 173 2.28 17.29 0.75
CA VAL A 173 3.00 16.59 1.81
C VAL A 173 4.15 15.81 1.22
N LYS A 174 5.36 16.07 1.72
CA LYS A 174 6.55 15.28 1.41
C LYS A 174 6.76 14.20 2.46
N ILE A 175 7.07 12.99 1.99
CA ILE A 175 7.32 11.82 2.82
C ILE A 175 8.72 11.29 2.52
N THR A 176 9.48 11.03 3.58
CA THR A 176 10.79 10.37 3.51
C THR A 176 10.81 9.20 4.49
N PHE A 177 11.66 8.22 4.21
CA PHE A 177 11.79 7.01 5.01
C PHE A 177 13.04 7.12 5.90
N HIS A 178 12.95 6.58 7.11
CA HIS A 178 14.14 6.44 7.96
C HIS A 178 15.12 5.48 7.30
N ALA A 179 16.32 5.95 7.01
CA ALA A 179 17.38 5.08 6.52
C ALA A 179 17.80 4.11 7.64
N THR A 180 17.89 2.83 7.32
CA THR A 180 18.44 1.80 8.21
C THR A 180 19.93 1.58 8.02
N ASP A 181 20.46 2.09 6.92
CA ASP A 181 21.87 2.11 6.53
C ASP A 181 22.16 3.43 5.79
N ASP A 182 23.40 3.63 5.35
CA ASP A 182 23.81 4.86 4.64
C ASP A 182 23.28 4.95 3.19
N LYS A 183 22.32 4.11 2.79
CA LYS A 183 21.76 4.15 1.45
C LYS A 183 20.64 5.20 1.34
N PRO A 184 20.53 5.85 0.19
CA PRO A 184 19.41 6.74 -0.07
C PRO A 184 18.09 5.94 -0.07
N THR A 185 17.05 6.55 0.49
CA THR A 185 15.68 6.05 0.46
C THR A 185 14.84 6.85 -0.52
N ASP A 186 13.74 6.28 -0.97
CA ASP A 186 12.79 7.00 -1.83
C ASP A 186 12.21 8.24 -1.14
N VAL A 187 11.79 9.19 -1.95
CA VAL A 187 11.08 10.40 -1.53
C VAL A 187 9.77 10.46 -2.29
N TYR A 188 8.67 10.71 -1.58
CA TYR A 188 7.38 10.99 -2.16
C TYR A 188 6.93 12.41 -1.84
N GLN A 189 6.32 13.11 -2.81
CA GLN A 189 5.65 14.38 -2.60
C GLN A 189 4.22 14.24 -3.12
N LEU A 190 3.26 14.15 -2.19
CA LEU A 190 1.86 13.87 -2.48
C LEU A 190 1.06 15.17 -2.58
N TYR A 191 0.19 15.24 -3.57
CA TYR A 191 -0.76 16.32 -3.80
C TYR A 191 -2.16 15.82 -3.40
N LEU A 192 -2.59 16.19 -2.21
CA LEU A 192 -3.89 15.82 -1.65
C LEU A 192 -4.93 16.86 -2.05
N ASN A 193 -5.90 16.47 -2.84
CA ASN A 193 -6.99 17.33 -3.27
C ASN A 193 -7.85 17.75 -2.08
N GLN A 194 -7.96 19.05 -1.80
CA GLN A 194 -8.70 19.56 -0.64
C GLN A 194 -10.19 19.20 -0.65
N LYS A 195 -10.80 18.96 -1.83
CA LYS A 195 -12.22 18.62 -1.94
C LYS A 195 -12.50 17.15 -1.67
N THR A 196 -11.61 16.26 -2.10
CA THR A 196 -11.80 14.81 -2.03
C THR A 196 -11.03 14.15 -0.90
N ALA A 197 -9.99 14.80 -0.39
CA ALA A 197 -8.97 14.27 0.51
C ALA A 197 -8.20 13.06 -0.08
N LEU A 198 -8.18 12.92 -1.41
CA LEU A 198 -7.44 11.89 -2.13
C LEU A 198 -6.16 12.48 -2.73
N VAL A 199 -5.19 11.61 -3.00
CA VAL A 199 -3.98 11.95 -3.76
C VAL A 199 -4.30 11.84 -5.24
N ASP A 200 -4.45 12.95 -5.95
CA ASP A 200 -4.69 12.94 -7.40
C ASP A 200 -3.40 12.68 -8.19
N GLN A 201 -2.27 13.14 -7.64
CA GLN A 201 -0.93 12.93 -8.21
C GLN A 201 0.14 12.99 -7.13
N PHE A 202 1.30 12.43 -7.44
CA PHE A 202 2.48 12.53 -6.56
C PHE A 202 3.78 12.39 -7.33
N LEU A 203 4.82 13.03 -6.80
CA LEU A 203 6.19 12.85 -7.24
C LEU A 203 6.84 11.72 -6.47
N PHE A 204 7.69 10.94 -7.14
CA PHE A 204 8.43 9.86 -6.50
C PHE A 204 9.81 9.66 -7.12
N THR A 205 10.74 9.22 -6.30
CA THR A 205 12.06 8.77 -6.71
C THR A 205 12.12 7.26 -6.83
N VAL A 206 13.22 6.72 -7.34
CA VAL A 206 13.52 5.29 -7.36
C VAL A 206 14.99 5.12 -6.99
N ALA A 207 15.25 5.08 -5.69
CA ALA A 207 16.59 5.06 -5.12
C ALA A 207 17.43 3.86 -5.59
N ASP A 208 16.82 2.68 -5.70
CA ASP A 208 17.47 1.46 -6.19
C ASP A 208 18.04 1.58 -7.62
N PHE A 209 17.53 2.52 -8.41
CA PHE A 209 18.03 2.82 -9.75
C PHE A 209 18.78 4.16 -9.84
N GLY A 210 19.08 4.78 -8.70
CA GLY A 210 19.78 6.07 -8.63
C GLY A 210 18.96 7.25 -9.13
N VAL A 211 17.63 7.11 -9.25
CA VAL A 211 16.72 8.18 -9.68
C VAL A 211 16.31 9.00 -8.46
N MET A 212 17.12 10.01 -8.11
CA MET A 212 16.93 10.83 -6.91
C MET A 212 16.72 12.31 -7.22
N GLU A 213 17.44 12.85 -8.21
CA GLU A 213 17.42 14.29 -8.51
C GLU A 213 16.21 14.68 -9.36
N THR A 214 15.82 13.83 -10.29
CA THR A 214 14.70 14.06 -11.21
C THR A 214 13.59 13.07 -10.91
N PRO A 215 12.53 13.45 -10.20
CA PRO A 215 11.45 12.55 -9.83
C PRO A 215 10.59 12.18 -11.05
N TYR A 216 9.77 11.16 -10.89
CA TYR A 216 8.63 10.90 -11.76
C TYR A 216 7.37 11.53 -11.16
N LEU A 217 6.50 12.06 -12.00
CA LEU A 217 5.12 12.42 -11.64
C LEU A 217 4.18 11.29 -12.02
N MET A 218 3.43 10.78 -11.06
CA MET A 218 2.35 9.82 -11.27
C MET A 218 1.00 10.49 -11.03
N LYS A 219 0.08 10.33 -11.99
CA LYS A 219 -1.34 10.71 -11.88
C LYS A 219 -2.18 9.46 -11.62
N LEU A 220 -3.25 9.61 -10.86
CA LEU A 220 -4.07 8.53 -10.33
C LEU A 220 -5.55 8.71 -10.68
N GLU A 221 -6.22 7.60 -11.00
CA GLU A 221 -7.69 7.52 -11.08
C GLU A 221 -8.15 6.32 -10.23
N TYR A 222 -9.18 6.55 -9.42
CA TYR A 222 -9.61 5.58 -8.39
C TYR A 222 -10.90 4.88 -8.78
N GLU A 223 -11.00 3.62 -8.36
CA GLU A 223 -12.23 2.85 -8.35
C GLU A 223 -12.56 2.36 -6.94
N GLN A 224 -13.85 2.34 -6.61
CA GLN A 224 -14.34 1.75 -5.38
C GLN A 224 -14.46 0.25 -5.57
N ILE A 225 -13.62 -0.53 -4.87
CA ILE A 225 -13.68 -1.99 -4.84
C ILE A 225 -14.08 -2.40 -3.43
N GLU A 226 -15.32 -2.84 -3.26
CA GLU A 226 -15.95 -3.07 -1.95
C GLU A 226 -15.87 -1.80 -1.07
N ASP A 227 -15.15 -1.82 0.06
CA ASP A 227 -14.97 -0.70 0.98
C ASP A 227 -13.59 -0.03 0.88
N VAL A 228 -12.81 -0.33 -0.18
CA VAL A 228 -11.49 0.25 -0.43
C VAL A 228 -11.50 1.05 -1.74
N LEU A 229 -10.96 2.27 -1.73
CA LEU A 229 -10.67 3.05 -2.93
C LEU A 229 -9.27 2.70 -3.42
N ILE A 230 -9.18 2.14 -4.63
CA ILE A 230 -7.92 1.70 -5.23
C ILE A 230 -7.60 2.55 -6.45
N PRO A 231 -6.39 3.10 -6.58
CA PRO A 231 -5.96 3.82 -7.77
C PRO A 231 -5.64 2.81 -8.89
N THR A 232 -6.69 2.36 -9.59
CA THR A 232 -6.63 1.31 -10.61
C THR A 232 -5.99 1.76 -11.91
N GLN A 233 -6.07 3.06 -12.23
CA GLN A 233 -5.41 3.63 -13.41
C GLN A 233 -4.33 4.61 -12.97
N ARG A 234 -3.13 4.36 -13.42
CA ARG A 234 -1.93 5.14 -13.12
C ARG A 234 -1.20 5.47 -14.41
N ARG A 235 -0.69 6.67 -14.48
CA ARG A 235 0.22 7.07 -15.56
C ARG A 235 1.33 7.92 -15.01
N TYR A 236 2.54 7.70 -15.46
CA TYR A 236 3.67 8.46 -14.97
C TYR A 236 4.71 8.75 -16.04
N LYS A 237 5.49 9.79 -15.82
CA LYS A 237 6.64 10.18 -16.63
C LYS A 237 7.60 11.05 -15.82
N LYS A 238 8.77 11.33 -16.36
CA LYS A 238 9.75 12.23 -15.74
C LYS A 238 9.17 13.62 -15.46
N SER A 239 9.56 14.21 -14.35
CA SER A 239 9.09 15.50 -13.86
C SER A 239 10.21 16.24 -13.15
N THR A 240 9.93 17.48 -12.78
CA THR A 240 10.68 18.25 -11.78
C THR A 240 10.00 18.16 -10.42
N TRP A 241 10.65 18.65 -9.36
CA TRP A 241 10.03 18.75 -8.04
C TRP A 241 8.89 19.78 -7.95
N ASP A 242 8.76 20.66 -8.97
CA ASP A 242 7.62 21.57 -9.14
C ASP A 242 6.51 20.94 -10.03
N ALA A 243 6.48 19.61 -10.15
CA ALA A 243 5.52 18.84 -10.94
C ALA A 243 5.43 19.24 -12.42
N GLN A 244 6.46 19.86 -12.98
CA GLN A 244 6.53 20.18 -14.41
C GLN A 244 6.94 18.94 -15.20
N VAL A 245 6.15 18.56 -16.17
CA VAL A 245 6.37 17.37 -16.99
C VAL A 245 6.87 17.74 -18.39
N SER A 246 7.71 16.88 -18.95
CA SER A 246 8.16 16.99 -20.35
C SER A 246 7.04 16.58 -21.34
N ASP A 247 7.27 16.84 -22.62
CA ASP A 247 6.38 16.38 -23.71
C ASP A 247 6.50 14.88 -24.01
N GLU A 248 7.37 14.15 -23.29
CA GLU A 248 7.48 12.70 -23.43
C GLU A 248 6.14 12.01 -23.17
N PRO A 249 5.84 10.91 -23.89
CA PRO A 249 4.59 10.18 -23.65
C PRO A 249 4.59 9.47 -22.30
N TRP A 250 3.38 9.20 -21.79
CA TRP A 250 3.17 8.59 -20.50
C TRP A 250 3.41 7.07 -20.53
N ILE A 251 4.01 6.57 -19.47
CA ILE A 251 3.93 5.15 -19.11
C ILE A 251 2.57 4.94 -18.44
N SER A 252 1.90 3.84 -18.78
CA SER A 252 0.58 3.50 -18.25
C SER A 252 0.65 2.23 -17.40
N VAL A 253 -0.01 2.24 -16.26
CA VAL A 253 -0.19 1.09 -15.37
C VAL A 253 -1.67 0.97 -15.03
N ILE A 254 -2.26 -0.18 -15.33
CA ILE A 254 -3.68 -0.46 -15.09
C ILE A 254 -3.80 -1.73 -14.25
N TRP A 255 -4.66 -1.70 -13.26
CA TRP A 255 -5.08 -2.86 -12.49
C TRP A 255 -6.55 -3.13 -12.77
N SER A 256 -6.88 -4.34 -13.15
CA SER A 256 -8.24 -4.76 -13.44
C SER A 256 -8.57 -6.10 -12.78
N ASP A 257 -9.85 -6.44 -12.77
CA ASP A 257 -10.35 -7.71 -12.26
C ASP A 257 -9.97 -7.97 -10.80
N ILE A 258 -9.93 -6.90 -9.98
CA ILE A 258 -9.51 -6.97 -8.58
C ILE A 258 -10.55 -7.75 -7.78
N GLN A 259 -10.11 -8.81 -7.12
CA GLN A 259 -10.93 -9.66 -6.26
C GLN A 259 -10.24 -9.89 -4.92
N PHE A 260 -10.92 -9.54 -3.84
CA PHE A 260 -10.46 -9.80 -2.49
C PHE A 260 -11.03 -11.12 -1.95
N ASN A 261 -10.42 -11.65 -0.89
CA ASN A 261 -10.90 -12.82 -0.16
C ASN A 261 -11.11 -14.05 -1.06
N THR A 262 -10.19 -14.27 -2.00
CA THR A 262 -10.25 -15.38 -2.96
C THR A 262 -9.89 -16.74 -2.33
N GLY A 263 -9.45 -16.72 -1.07
CA GLY A 263 -9.12 -17.92 -0.29
C GLY A 263 -7.68 -18.38 -0.48
N LEU A 264 -6.76 -17.47 -0.84
CA LEU A 264 -5.34 -17.79 -0.91
C LEU A 264 -4.79 -18.18 0.46
N SER A 265 -3.80 -19.04 0.44
CA SER A 265 -3.06 -19.50 1.61
C SER A 265 -1.56 -19.42 1.34
N PRO A 266 -0.69 -19.50 2.36
CA PRO A 266 0.76 -19.48 2.14
C PRO A 266 1.27 -20.52 1.14
N LYS A 267 0.52 -21.63 0.92
CA LYS A 267 0.88 -22.68 -0.05
C LYS A 267 0.84 -22.19 -1.51
N ASP A 268 0.01 -21.19 -1.79
CA ASP A 268 -0.15 -20.62 -3.14
C ASP A 268 1.06 -19.75 -3.56
N PHE A 269 2.00 -19.49 -2.64
CA PHE A 269 3.19 -18.69 -2.85
C PHE A 269 4.49 -19.50 -2.86
N LEU A 270 4.41 -20.80 -2.59
CA LEU A 270 5.59 -21.67 -2.61
C LEU A 270 6.08 -21.91 -4.05
N LYS A 271 7.40 -22.13 -4.15
CA LYS A 271 8.08 -22.49 -5.40
C LYS A 271 7.85 -23.94 -5.80
#